data_47ca844f5d245201b8f17b39c4f9fc3a
#
_entry.id   47ca844f5d245201b8f17b39c4f9fc3a
#
_cell.length_a   1.000
_cell.length_b   1.000
_cell.length_c   1.000
_cell.angle_alpha   90.00
_cell.angle_beta   90.00
_cell.angle_gamma   90.00
#
_symmetry.space_group_name_H-M   'P 1'
#
loop_
_entity.id
_entity.type
_entity.pdbx_description
1 polymer ?
#
loop_
_entity_poly.entity_id
_entity_poly.type
_entity_poly.pdbx_seq_one_letter_code
_entity_poly.pdbx_strand_id
1 'polypeptide(L)' 'MPQYRVYIIGSDGEFQNSVPLECADDAVALKKAKQLVRGHHVELWQYTRKVAAFDHEPQRLFRA' A
#
# COMPACT_ATOMS: atom_id res chain seq x y z
N MET A 1 12.07 5.44 14.79
CA MET A 1 11.56 4.32 13.99
C MET A 1 11.61 4.69 12.52
N PRO A 2 11.82 3.71 11.65
CA PRO A 2 11.81 4.00 10.23
C PRO A 2 10.49 4.59 9.78
N GLN A 3 10.55 5.42 8.79
CA GLN A 3 9.35 6.05 8.27
C GLN A 3 9.04 5.50 6.89
N TYR A 4 7.78 5.21 6.68
CA TYR A 4 7.29 4.68 5.42
C TYR A 4 6.18 5.59 4.92
N ARG A 5 5.83 5.44 3.66
CA ARG A 5 4.73 6.20 3.09
C ARG A 5 3.94 5.30 2.17
N VAL A 6 2.63 5.36 2.33
CA VAL A 6 1.73 4.59 1.49
C VAL A 6 1.08 5.55 0.52
N TYR A 7 1.20 5.27 -0.77
CA TYR A 7 0.54 6.06 -1.80
C TYR A 7 -0.71 5.33 -2.24
N ILE A 8 -1.83 6.02 -2.20
CA ILE A 8 -3.11 5.45 -2.57
C ILE A 8 -3.44 5.93 -3.97
N ILE A 9 -3.66 4.99 -4.87
CA ILE A 9 -3.87 5.27 -6.27
C ILE A 9 -5.23 4.76 -6.66
N GLY A 10 -5.99 5.59 -7.34
CA GLY A 10 -7.33 5.22 -7.74
C GLY A 10 -7.36 4.19 -8.84
N SER A 11 -8.52 3.67 -9.13
CA SER A 11 -8.67 2.63 -10.13
C SER A 11 -8.31 3.14 -11.52
N ASP A 12 -8.34 4.43 -11.72
CA ASP A 12 -7.96 5.02 -13.00
C ASP A 12 -6.46 5.30 -13.09
N GLY A 13 -5.70 4.92 -12.08
CA GLY A 13 -4.27 5.14 -12.06
C GLY A 13 -3.84 6.47 -11.52
N GLU A 14 -4.77 7.26 -11.03
CA GLU A 14 -4.42 8.58 -10.53
C GLU A 14 -4.09 8.57 -9.07
N PHE A 15 -3.05 9.30 -8.71
CA PHE A 15 -2.66 9.45 -7.32
C PHE A 15 -3.77 10.16 -6.55
N GLN A 16 -4.17 9.60 -5.43
CA GLN A 16 -5.22 10.18 -4.64
C GLN A 16 -4.74 10.74 -3.31
N ASN A 17 -3.87 10.02 -2.64
CA ASN A 17 -3.49 10.44 -1.31
C ASN A 17 -2.24 9.70 -0.86
N SER A 18 -1.62 10.18 0.19
CA SER A 18 -0.52 9.46 0.79
C SER A 18 -0.69 9.46 2.29
N VAL A 19 -0.26 8.38 2.93
CA VAL A 19 -0.40 8.19 4.36
C VAL A 19 0.97 7.87 4.92
N PRO A 20 1.47 8.68 5.85
CA PRO A 20 2.76 8.37 6.47
C PRO A 20 2.57 7.27 7.52
N LEU A 21 3.55 6.40 7.61
CA LEU A 21 3.55 5.34 8.61
C LEU A 21 4.88 5.33 9.32
N GLU A 22 4.84 5.02 10.60
CA GLU A 22 6.06 4.76 11.37
C GLU A 22 5.99 3.32 11.82
N CYS A 23 6.92 2.51 11.37
CA CYS A 23 6.90 1.09 11.63
C CYS A 23 8.29 0.60 11.96
N ALA A 24 8.36 -0.45 12.72
CA ALA A 24 9.65 -0.99 13.14
C ALA A 24 10.42 -1.58 11.98
N ASP A 25 9.72 -2.22 11.05
CA ASP A 25 10.39 -2.85 9.92
C ASP A 25 9.40 -3.02 8.77
N ASP A 26 9.89 -3.59 7.69
CA ASP A 26 9.09 -3.78 6.49
C ASP A 26 7.87 -4.67 6.76
N ALA A 27 8.03 -5.67 7.60
CA ALA A 27 6.92 -6.60 7.84
C ALA A 27 5.72 -5.90 8.46
N VAL A 28 5.98 -5.02 9.42
CA VAL A 28 4.91 -4.26 10.05
C VAL A 28 4.31 -3.28 9.05
N ALA A 29 5.17 -2.63 8.26
CA ALA A 29 4.69 -1.68 7.27
C ALA A 29 3.82 -2.37 6.22
N LEU A 30 4.21 -3.56 5.81
CA LEU A 30 3.43 -4.32 4.84
C LEU A 30 2.05 -4.64 5.38
N LYS A 31 1.98 -5.05 6.63
CA LYS A 31 0.72 -5.38 7.24
C LYS A 31 -0.21 -4.16 7.27
N LYS A 32 0.34 -3.01 7.63
CA LYS A 32 -0.47 -1.81 7.69
C LYS A 32 -0.90 -1.35 6.32
N ALA A 33 -0.01 -1.45 5.34
CA ALA A 33 -0.36 -1.06 3.98
C ALA A 33 -1.48 -1.92 3.43
N LYS A 34 -1.44 -3.21 3.72
CA LYS A 34 -2.48 -4.11 3.25
C LYS A 34 -3.85 -3.71 3.76
N GLN A 35 -3.92 -3.15 4.95
CA GLN A 35 -5.19 -2.76 5.51
C GLN A 35 -5.78 -1.54 4.82
N LEU A 36 -4.97 -0.83 4.05
CA LEU A 36 -5.44 0.34 3.33
C LEU A 36 -5.95 0.00 1.93
N VAL A 37 -5.79 -1.25 1.52
CA VAL A 37 -6.28 -1.68 0.22
C VAL A 37 -7.77 -1.93 0.33
N ARG A 38 -8.56 -0.95 -0.04
CA ARG A 38 -10.00 -1.05 0.05
C ARG A 38 -10.59 -0.55 -1.23
N GLY A 39 -10.42 -1.32 -2.27
CA GLY A 39 -10.86 -0.91 -3.58
C GLY A 39 -9.88 0.01 -4.25
N HIS A 40 -8.65 0.10 -3.71
CA HIS A 40 -7.64 0.97 -4.26
C HIS A 40 -6.36 0.18 -4.48
N HIS A 41 -5.53 0.73 -5.34
CA HIS A 41 -4.19 0.24 -5.52
C HIS A 41 -3.31 1.05 -4.56
N VAL A 42 -2.48 0.40 -3.78
CA VAL A 42 -1.59 1.12 -2.87
C VAL A 42 -0.15 0.69 -3.08
N GLU A 43 0.76 1.63 -2.88
CA GLU A 43 2.19 1.37 -2.97
C GLU A 43 2.83 1.78 -1.66
N LEU A 44 3.69 0.91 -1.15
CA LEU A 44 4.40 1.18 0.10
C LEU A 44 5.83 1.53 -0.22
N TRP A 45 6.26 2.68 0.27
CA TRP A 45 7.60 3.19 0.00
C TRP A 45 8.31 3.52 1.30
N GLN A 46 9.62 3.38 1.28
CA GLN A 46 10.48 3.89 2.34
C GLN A 46 11.48 4.81 1.66
N TYR A 47 11.30 6.11 1.82
CA TYR A 47 12.08 7.13 1.15
C TYR A 47 11.99 6.90 -0.37
N THR A 48 13.10 6.61 -1.02
CA THR A 48 13.09 6.40 -2.46
C THR A 48 12.99 4.93 -2.84
N ARG A 49 12.83 4.05 -1.85
CA ARG A 49 12.82 2.61 -2.09
C ARG A 49 11.37 2.11 -2.07
N LYS A 50 10.95 1.52 -3.16
CA LYS A 50 9.61 0.92 -3.21
C LYS A 50 9.67 -0.44 -2.55
N VAL A 51 8.92 -0.59 -1.47
CA VAL A 51 8.92 -1.83 -0.71
C VAL A 51 7.94 -2.83 -1.29
N ALA A 52 6.75 -2.39 -1.65
CA ALA A 52 5.73 -3.30 -2.14
C ALA A 52 4.62 -2.53 -2.82
N ALA A 53 3.79 -3.24 -3.55
CA ALA A 53 2.59 -2.68 -4.15
C ALA A 53 1.48 -3.70 -4.00
N PHE A 54 0.28 -3.22 -3.70
CA PHE A 54 -0.88 -4.08 -3.52
C PHE A 54 -2.00 -3.60 -4.41
N ASP A 55 -2.69 -4.57 -5.00
CA ASP A 55 -3.81 -4.28 -5.87
C ASP A 55 -5.04 -4.83 -5.20
N HIS A 56 -6.16 -4.14 -5.33
CA HIS A 56 -7.37 -4.62 -4.67
C HIS A 56 -8.01 -5.74 -5.46
N GLU A 57 -7.57 -5.96 -6.69
CA GLU A 57 -8.21 -6.90 -7.51
C GLU A 57 -8.10 -8.32 -7.11
N PRO A 58 -7.01 -8.77 -6.60
CA PRO A 58 -6.82 -10.20 -6.39
C PRO A 58 -7.82 -10.86 -5.53
N GLN A 59 -8.46 -10.14 -4.68
CA GLN A 59 -9.35 -10.84 -3.80
C GLN A 59 -10.60 -11.25 -4.45
N ARG A 60 -10.82 -10.94 -5.67
CA ARG A 60 -11.97 -11.42 -6.28
C ARG A 60 -11.82 -12.76 -6.81
N LEU A 61 -10.88 -13.24 -6.90
CA LEU A 61 -10.77 -14.43 -7.55
C LEU A 61 -11.44 -15.51 -6.99
N PHE A 62 -11.78 -15.29 -6.79
CA PHE A 62 -12.37 -16.07 -6.78
C PHE A 62 -12.90 -16.73 -7.19
N ARG A 63 -12.96 -16.82 -7.35
CA ARG A 63 -13.59 -17.32 -7.72
C ARG A 63 -13.84 -18.01 -8.15
N ALA A 64 -13.64 -17.95 -8.19
CA ALA A 64 -14.02 -18.64 -8.70
C ALA A 64 -14.60 -19.13 -8.84
#